data_5404985278995d8e7f887eda6e7fb71b
#
_entry.id   5404985278995d8e7f887eda6e7fb71b
#
_cell.length_a   1.000
_cell.length_b   1.000
_cell.length_c   1.000
_cell.angle_alpha   90.00
_cell.angle_beta   90.00
_cell.angle_gamma   90.00
#
_symmetry.space_group_name_H-M   'P 1'
#
loop_
_entity.id
_entity.type
_entity.pdbx_description
1 polymer ?
#
loop_
_entity_poly.entity_id
_entity_poly.type
_entity_poly.pdbx_seq_one_letter_code
_entity_poly.pdbx_strand_id
1 'polypeptide(L)'
;MSRRQVLEALSGLLLAMFCSMVSTTVVGTSLPIIVPALGGTQESYTWVVTITLLTTAISTPIWGKLADLVNRKTLMLIALAVFVLASAGAGMSTSAEMLIAFRALQGLGGGGLAALSQVLMADIISPRERGKYMGLFAGVMAVATVGGPLLGGVMTDTIGWRWNFYVGVPLGIIAFAVLLRTLRIEQIRAAKVRIDYLGIVLLSVSAGVLLVWITNVSDYGWISWETAWMVGIALIAAVAFVLVELRVAEPLIPLTLFRNRTFTLAVLASISIGVAMFGTSVYLGQYMQISRGYGPTEAGLLTIPMAAGMLVASAVVGQLVTRFGRWKSYLVVGAVLMIAGTGLLSTLAYDTSLWLVGTYMFLLGAGTGMTMQNLVLVVQNTSKPQEIGVASSGVNFFRTVGGTAGVAVMGSVLAASMTQQLTDRAQEIGAAVMSLGEQGQAILAQLQSGALPVTRDMPEAIAVIIEDASAQAISHAFLIGVPLAVLSLVAIAFLPNKPLTRQNNIERMRAQRLEGDLAVATAETGSIPVHVADDGDASSARSR
;
A
#
# COMPACT_ATOMS: atom_id res chain seq x y z
N MET A 1 -17.25 19.88 -13.58
CA MET A 1 -17.04 20.54 -12.26
C MET A 1 -16.12 21.74 -12.44
N SER A 2 -16.34 22.84 -11.70
CA SER A 2 -15.39 23.97 -11.68
C SER A 2 -14.08 23.55 -10.96
N ARG A 3 -12.97 24.24 -11.24
CA ARG A 3 -11.67 23.98 -10.59
C ARG A 3 -11.77 24.00 -9.04
N ARG A 4 -12.61 24.90 -8.50
CA ARG A 4 -12.86 25.00 -7.05
C ARG A 4 -13.56 23.76 -6.53
N GLN A 5 -14.60 23.26 -7.21
CA GLN A 5 -15.31 22.04 -6.82
C GLN A 5 -14.43 20.80 -6.87
N VAL A 6 -13.51 20.73 -7.85
CA VAL A 6 -12.51 19.65 -7.94
C VAL A 6 -11.57 19.67 -6.72
N LEU A 7 -11.06 20.85 -6.34
CA LEU A 7 -10.18 21.00 -5.19
C LEU A 7 -10.89 20.70 -3.86
N GLU A 8 -12.15 21.12 -3.71
CA GLU A 8 -12.96 20.83 -2.52
C GLU A 8 -13.23 19.31 -2.39
N ALA A 9 -13.57 18.60 -3.48
CA ALA A 9 -13.75 17.17 -3.48
C ALA A 9 -12.44 16.42 -3.18
N LEU A 10 -11.32 16.85 -3.79
CA LEU A 10 -10.01 16.27 -3.54
C LEU A 10 -9.55 16.46 -2.10
N SER A 11 -9.80 17.62 -1.48
CA SER A 11 -9.42 17.83 -0.08
C SER A 11 -10.11 16.84 0.85
N GLY A 12 -11.38 16.51 0.61
CA GLY A 12 -12.10 15.48 1.35
C GLY A 12 -11.51 14.08 1.15
N LEU A 13 -11.14 13.72 -0.09
CA LEU A 13 -10.50 12.43 -0.39
C LEU A 13 -9.11 12.32 0.24
N LEU A 14 -8.31 13.36 0.15
CA LEU A 14 -6.97 13.42 0.76
C LEU A 14 -7.04 13.32 2.29
N LEU A 15 -8.02 14.01 2.90
CA LEU A 15 -8.22 13.95 4.35
C LEU A 15 -8.66 12.56 4.81
N ALA A 16 -9.54 11.88 4.05
CA ALA A 16 -9.95 10.51 4.34
C ALA A 16 -8.77 9.52 4.23
N MET A 17 -7.92 9.66 3.21
CA MET A 17 -6.70 8.87 3.07
C MET A 17 -5.69 9.17 4.17
N PHE A 18 -5.50 10.43 4.52
CA PHE A 18 -4.63 10.85 5.62
C PHE A 18 -5.08 10.24 6.94
N CYS A 19 -6.36 10.32 7.24
CA CYS A 19 -6.97 9.71 8.43
C CYS A 19 -6.67 8.20 8.49
N SER A 20 -6.89 7.47 7.40
CA SER A 20 -6.62 6.02 7.32
C SER A 20 -5.13 5.70 7.52
N MET A 21 -4.24 6.45 6.87
CA MET A 21 -2.80 6.21 6.94
C MET A 21 -2.21 6.54 8.30
N VAL A 22 -2.55 7.71 8.86
CA VAL A 22 -2.09 8.10 10.21
C VAL A 22 -2.57 7.08 11.24
N SER A 23 -3.84 6.69 11.22
CA SER A 23 -4.37 5.69 12.16
C SER A 23 -3.69 4.33 12.07
N THR A 24 -3.13 3.99 10.90
CA THR A 24 -2.39 2.74 10.73
C THR A 24 -0.96 2.86 11.24
N THR A 25 -0.28 3.98 10.98
CA THR A 25 1.13 4.19 11.31
C THR A 25 1.36 4.58 12.78
N VAL A 26 0.45 5.36 13.36
CA VAL A 26 0.47 5.79 14.78
C VAL A 26 0.45 4.58 15.73
N VAL A 27 -0.36 3.57 15.42
CA VAL A 27 -0.52 2.39 16.29
C VAL A 27 0.76 1.54 16.31
N GLY A 28 1.47 1.43 15.19
CA GLY A 28 2.62 0.52 15.05
C GLY A 28 3.71 0.74 16.10
N THR A 29 4.03 1.99 16.44
CA THR A 29 5.07 2.35 17.43
C THR A 29 4.64 2.12 18.87
N SER A 30 3.34 2.09 19.13
CA SER A 30 2.77 1.99 20.48
C SER A 30 2.35 0.57 20.87
N LEU A 31 2.34 -0.37 19.90
CA LEU A 31 1.93 -1.77 20.13
C LEU A 31 2.69 -2.47 21.26
N PRO A 32 4.01 -2.26 21.45
CA PRO A 32 4.73 -2.85 22.59
C PRO A 32 4.19 -2.44 23.96
N ILE A 33 3.49 -1.32 24.05
CA ILE A 33 2.84 -0.82 25.28
C ILE A 33 1.37 -1.27 25.31
N ILE A 34 0.68 -1.21 24.17
CA ILE A 34 -0.75 -1.52 24.05
C ILE A 34 -1.04 -2.98 24.37
N VAL A 35 -0.30 -3.90 23.78
CA VAL A 35 -0.59 -5.34 23.86
C VAL A 35 -0.46 -5.87 25.27
N PRO A 36 0.64 -5.62 26.01
CA PRO A 36 0.73 -6.00 27.43
C PRO A 36 -0.32 -5.32 28.31
N ALA A 37 -0.66 -4.04 28.06
CA ALA A 37 -1.69 -3.33 28.82
C ALA A 37 -3.09 -3.94 28.65
N LEU A 38 -3.32 -4.73 27.60
CA LEU A 38 -4.56 -5.46 27.34
C LEU A 38 -4.47 -6.96 27.69
N GLY A 39 -3.41 -7.38 28.38
CA GLY A 39 -3.17 -8.78 28.74
C GLY A 39 -2.84 -9.68 27.53
N GLY A 40 -2.41 -9.09 26.42
CA GLY A 40 -2.09 -9.83 25.18
C GLY A 40 -0.69 -10.42 25.19
N THR A 41 -0.48 -11.41 24.32
CA THR A 41 0.77 -12.11 24.08
C THR A 41 1.50 -11.57 22.86
N GLN A 42 2.71 -12.09 22.57
CA GLN A 42 3.43 -11.83 21.32
C GLN A 42 2.60 -12.24 20.08
N GLU A 43 1.83 -13.31 20.19
CA GLU A 43 0.90 -13.73 19.14
C GLU A 43 -0.18 -12.65 18.90
N SER A 44 -0.78 -12.13 19.99
CA SER A 44 -1.73 -11.01 19.90
C SER A 44 -1.14 -9.78 19.23
N TYR A 45 0.14 -9.46 19.51
CA TYR A 45 0.87 -8.38 18.85
C TYR A 45 0.89 -8.56 17.33
N THR A 46 1.30 -9.74 16.89
CA THR A 46 1.35 -10.08 15.46
C THR A 46 -0.03 -9.99 14.82
N TRP A 47 -1.07 -10.52 15.49
CA TRP A 47 -2.44 -10.47 14.99
C TRP A 47 -3.02 -9.07 14.87
N VAL A 48 -2.76 -8.17 15.81
CA VAL A 48 -3.23 -6.76 15.74
C VAL A 48 -2.74 -6.06 14.47
N VAL A 49 -1.51 -6.32 14.04
CA VAL A 49 -0.95 -5.77 12.80
C VAL A 49 -1.50 -6.51 11.58
N THR A 50 -1.34 -7.83 11.57
CA THR A 50 -1.63 -8.68 10.42
C THR A 50 -3.09 -8.62 10.01
N ILE A 51 -4.03 -8.64 10.96
CA ILE A 51 -5.46 -8.64 10.66
C ILE A 51 -5.90 -7.38 9.93
N THR A 52 -5.32 -6.22 10.25
CA THR A 52 -5.64 -4.97 9.58
C THR A 52 -5.17 -4.97 8.13
N LEU A 53 -3.93 -5.43 7.89
CA LEU A 53 -3.38 -5.54 6.54
C LEU A 53 -4.14 -6.57 5.72
N LEU A 54 -4.45 -7.72 6.32
CA LEU A 54 -5.22 -8.79 5.71
C LEU A 54 -6.60 -8.31 5.27
N THR A 55 -7.37 -7.72 6.18
CA THR A 55 -8.72 -7.25 5.86
C THR A 55 -8.71 -6.06 4.89
N THR A 56 -7.70 -5.20 4.95
CA THR A 56 -7.48 -4.15 3.96
C THR A 56 -7.22 -4.75 2.57
N ALA A 57 -6.33 -5.73 2.46
CA ALA A 57 -6.01 -6.38 1.20
C ALA A 57 -7.24 -7.06 0.59
N ILE A 58 -7.95 -7.88 1.37
CA ILE A 58 -9.13 -8.62 0.90
C ILE A 58 -10.27 -7.67 0.52
N SER A 59 -10.53 -6.63 1.31
CA SER A 59 -11.65 -5.73 1.07
C SER A 59 -11.43 -4.77 -0.12
N THR A 60 -10.19 -4.47 -0.47
CA THR A 60 -9.86 -3.53 -1.56
C THR A 60 -10.51 -3.90 -2.90
N PRO A 61 -10.39 -5.14 -3.44
CA PRO A 61 -11.07 -5.51 -4.68
C PRO A 61 -12.61 -5.53 -4.54
N ILE A 62 -13.12 -5.88 -3.35
CA ILE A 62 -14.57 -5.87 -3.07
C ILE A 62 -15.13 -4.44 -3.20
N TRP A 63 -14.49 -3.47 -2.55
CA TRP A 63 -14.87 -2.06 -2.68
C TRP A 63 -14.71 -1.53 -4.11
N GLY A 64 -13.66 -1.99 -4.82
CA GLY A 64 -13.44 -1.66 -6.22
C GLY A 64 -14.58 -2.14 -7.12
N LYS A 65 -15.02 -3.39 -6.96
CA LYS A 65 -16.17 -3.94 -7.70
C LYS A 65 -17.47 -3.23 -7.33
N LEU A 66 -17.71 -3.00 -6.04
CA LEU A 66 -18.88 -2.25 -5.59
C LEU A 66 -18.92 -0.83 -6.16
N ALA A 67 -17.76 -0.18 -6.32
CA ALA A 67 -17.65 1.15 -6.93
C ALA A 67 -18.10 1.20 -8.39
N ASP A 68 -18.02 0.09 -9.10
CA ASP A 68 -18.49 -0.01 -10.48
C ASP A 68 -20.01 -0.29 -10.57
N LEU A 69 -20.60 -0.80 -9.49
CA LEU A 69 -22.00 -1.22 -9.43
C LEU A 69 -22.93 -0.26 -8.69
N VAL A 70 -22.42 0.44 -7.67
CA VAL A 70 -23.20 1.25 -6.73
C VAL A 70 -22.70 2.70 -6.71
N ASN A 71 -23.46 3.58 -6.06
CA ASN A 71 -23.06 4.98 -5.88
C ASN A 71 -21.76 5.12 -5.11
N ARG A 72 -20.71 5.59 -5.77
CA ARG A 72 -19.34 5.75 -5.25
C ARG A 72 -19.27 6.71 -4.05
N LYS A 73 -20.07 7.78 -4.04
CA LYS A 73 -20.16 8.70 -2.88
C LYS A 73 -20.67 7.96 -1.66
N THR A 74 -21.78 7.24 -1.80
CA THR A 74 -22.37 6.48 -0.69
C THR A 74 -21.39 5.43 -0.16
N LEU A 75 -20.73 4.70 -1.06
CA LEU A 75 -19.72 3.72 -0.67
C LEU A 75 -18.54 4.35 0.08
N MET A 76 -18.05 5.50 -0.38
CA MET A 76 -16.98 6.23 0.29
C MET A 76 -17.36 6.68 1.71
N LEU A 77 -18.59 7.17 1.87
CA LEU A 77 -19.11 7.56 3.19
C LEU A 77 -19.31 6.35 4.11
N ILE A 78 -19.77 5.21 3.59
CA ILE A 78 -19.88 3.96 4.35
C ILE A 78 -18.50 3.46 4.78
N ALA A 79 -17.52 3.39 3.87
CA ALA A 79 -16.16 2.96 4.18
C ALA A 79 -15.53 3.84 5.27
N LEU A 80 -15.72 5.16 5.17
CA LEU A 80 -15.23 6.11 6.17
C LEU A 80 -15.95 5.97 7.51
N ALA A 81 -17.27 5.75 7.51
CA ALA A 81 -18.03 5.50 8.74
C ALA A 81 -17.58 4.21 9.44
N VAL A 82 -17.41 3.12 8.69
CA VAL A 82 -16.88 1.84 9.23
C VAL A 82 -15.51 2.06 9.84
N PHE A 83 -14.61 2.77 9.14
CA PHE A 83 -13.27 3.06 9.62
C PHE A 83 -13.27 3.87 10.92
N VAL A 84 -14.06 4.94 10.99
CA VAL A 84 -14.16 5.83 12.17
C VAL A 84 -14.76 5.10 13.37
N LEU A 85 -15.85 4.36 13.16
CA LEU A 85 -16.49 3.58 14.23
C LEU A 85 -15.56 2.48 14.75
N ALA A 86 -14.86 1.78 13.86
CA ALA A 86 -13.88 0.78 14.23
C ALA A 86 -12.69 1.40 14.98
N SER A 87 -12.24 2.58 14.59
CA SER A 87 -11.18 3.31 15.31
C SER A 87 -11.63 3.71 16.72
N ALA A 88 -12.85 4.22 16.87
CA ALA A 88 -13.42 4.54 18.18
C ALA A 88 -13.53 3.28 19.06
N GLY A 89 -14.02 2.17 18.51
CA GLY A 89 -14.12 0.90 19.23
C GLY A 89 -12.75 0.32 19.62
N ALA A 90 -11.74 0.45 18.75
CA ALA A 90 -10.37 0.05 19.07
C ALA A 90 -9.79 0.81 20.27
N GLY A 91 -10.06 2.12 20.37
CA GLY A 91 -9.66 2.93 21.54
C GLY A 91 -10.40 2.55 22.83
N MET A 92 -11.58 1.94 22.73
CA MET A 92 -12.38 1.46 23.87
C MET A 92 -12.04 0.02 24.26
N SER A 93 -11.13 -0.66 23.57
CA SER A 93 -10.82 -2.07 23.81
C SER A 93 -10.31 -2.30 25.22
N THR A 94 -10.79 -3.38 25.83
CA THR A 94 -10.44 -3.84 27.17
C THR A 94 -9.68 -5.19 27.16
N SER A 95 -9.62 -5.85 26.00
CA SER A 95 -8.81 -7.07 25.79
C SER A 95 -8.12 -7.02 24.42
N ALA A 96 -7.10 -7.86 24.23
CA ALA A 96 -6.38 -7.98 22.97
C ALA A 96 -7.28 -8.50 21.84
N GLU A 97 -8.18 -9.47 22.13
CA GLU A 97 -9.12 -10.02 21.16
C GLU A 97 -10.12 -8.97 20.67
N MET A 98 -10.62 -8.14 21.59
CA MET A 98 -11.49 -7.02 21.23
C MET A 98 -10.77 -6.01 20.32
N LEU A 99 -9.52 -5.71 20.62
CA LEU A 99 -8.69 -4.86 19.78
C LEU A 99 -8.50 -5.48 18.38
N ILE A 100 -8.16 -6.77 18.29
CA ILE A 100 -8.02 -7.51 17.02
C ILE A 100 -9.31 -7.43 16.18
N ALA A 101 -10.49 -7.62 16.81
CA ALA A 101 -11.77 -7.53 16.12
C ALA A 101 -12.01 -6.12 15.53
N PHE A 102 -11.77 -5.06 16.29
CA PHE A 102 -11.89 -3.70 15.79
C PHE A 102 -10.84 -3.34 14.73
N ARG A 103 -9.63 -3.89 14.84
CA ARG A 103 -8.59 -3.75 13.81
C ARG A 103 -8.98 -4.43 12.49
N ALA A 104 -9.68 -5.56 12.55
CA ALA A 104 -10.26 -6.20 11.36
C ALA A 104 -11.29 -5.28 10.68
N LEU A 105 -12.22 -4.71 11.45
CA LEU A 105 -13.22 -3.76 10.93
C LEU A 105 -12.56 -2.47 10.38
N GLN A 106 -11.52 -1.97 11.06
CA GLN A 106 -10.75 -0.81 10.62
C GLN A 106 -10.08 -1.09 9.27
N GLY A 107 -9.50 -2.28 9.08
CA GLY A 107 -8.92 -2.72 7.81
C GLY A 107 -9.97 -2.81 6.69
N LEU A 108 -11.18 -3.30 6.96
CA LEU A 108 -12.27 -3.31 5.99
C LEU A 108 -12.61 -1.90 5.49
N GLY A 109 -12.74 -0.93 6.41
CA GLY A 109 -12.94 0.48 6.05
C GLY A 109 -11.75 1.07 5.30
N GLY A 110 -10.53 0.80 5.77
CA GLY A 110 -9.26 1.27 5.17
C GLY A 110 -9.08 0.84 3.72
N GLY A 111 -9.40 -0.42 3.40
CA GLY A 111 -9.38 -0.93 2.02
C GLY A 111 -10.39 -0.19 1.12
N GLY A 112 -11.57 0.14 1.66
CA GLY A 112 -12.56 0.97 0.98
C GLY A 112 -12.05 2.38 0.70
N LEU A 113 -11.45 3.03 1.70
CA LEU A 113 -10.87 4.37 1.53
C LEU A 113 -9.77 4.39 0.48
N ALA A 114 -8.90 3.37 0.45
CA ALA A 114 -7.84 3.25 -0.53
C ALA A 114 -8.38 3.04 -1.96
N ALA A 115 -9.29 2.07 -2.15
CA ALA A 115 -9.87 1.76 -3.46
C ALA A 115 -10.71 2.91 -4.02
N LEU A 116 -11.67 3.40 -3.21
CA LEU A 116 -12.64 4.40 -3.64
C LEU A 116 -12.01 5.77 -3.89
N SER A 117 -10.96 6.16 -3.15
CA SER A 117 -10.24 7.40 -3.42
C SER A 117 -9.63 7.43 -4.82
N GLN A 118 -9.07 6.31 -5.28
CA GLN A 118 -8.52 6.18 -6.62
C GLN A 118 -9.61 6.24 -7.71
N VAL A 119 -10.73 5.56 -7.47
CA VAL A 119 -11.87 5.55 -8.40
C VAL A 119 -12.51 6.92 -8.50
N LEU A 120 -12.80 7.57 -7.37
CA LEU A 120 -13.40 8.90 -7.32
C LEU A 120 -12.51 9.96 -7.96
N MET A 121 -11.19 9.86 -7.79
CA MET A 121 -10.25 10.72 -8.49
C MET A 121 -10.31 10.50 -10.01
N ALA A 122 -10.51 9.23 -10.47
CA ALA A 122 -10.67 8.92 -11.88
C ALA A 122 -11.95 9.50 -12.49
N ASP A 123 -12.98 9.67 -11.69
CA ASP A 123 -14.24 10.31 -12.13
C ASP A 123 -14.13 11.83 -12.27
N ILE A 124 -13.39 12.45 -11.35
CA ILE A 124 -13.36 13.91 -11.23
C ILE A 124 -12.31 14.51 -12.16
N ILE A 125 -11.16 13.84 -12.35
CA ILE A 125 -9.97 14.38 -13.03
C ILE A 125 -9.55 13.48 -14.19
N SER A 126 -9.27 14.10 -15.35
CA SER A 126 -8.74 13.37 -16.49
C SER A 126 -7.36 12.75 -16.18
N PRO A 127 -6.99 11.60 -16.78
CA PRO A 127 -5.69 10.96 -16.56
C PRO A 127 -4.50 11.91 -16.79
N ARG A 128 -4.59 12.80 -17.78
CA ARG A 128 -3.53 13.75 -18.09
C ARG A 128 -3.36 14.82 -17.00
N GLU A 129 -4.45 15.34 -16.44
CA GLU A 129 -4.40 16.37 -15.40
C GLU A 129 -4.15 15.77 -14.01
N ARG A 130 -4.48 14.49 -13.83
CA ARG A 130 -4.34 13.79 -12.56
C ARG A 130 -2.90 13.76 -12.06
N GLY A 131 -1.92 13.71 -12.98
CA GLY A 131 -0.49 13.70 -12.64
C GLY A 131 -0.10 14.78 -11.64
N LYS A 132 -0.61 16.02 -11.78
CA LYS A 132 -0.29 17.12 -10.86
C LYS A 132 -0.85 16.93 -9.44
N TYR A 133 -1.93 16.15 -9.29
CA TYR A 133 -2.55 15.86 -7.98
C TYR A 133 -1.95 14.62 -7.32
N MET A 134 -1.24 13.77 -8.09
CA MET A 134 -0.55 12.59 -7.55
C MET A 134 0.52 12.96 -6.52
N GLY A 135 1.18 14.10 -6.70
CA GLY A 135 2.11 14.64 -5.72
C GLY A 135 1.46 14.93 -4.36
N LEU A 136 0.20 15.39 -4.34
CA LEU A 136 -0.54 15.61 -3.10
C LEU A 136 -0.85 14.30 -2.39
N PHE A 137 -1.22 13.24 -3.12
CA PHE A 137 -1.44 11.91 -2.57
C PHE A 137 -0.15 11.32 -1.97
N ALA A 138 0.95 11.43 -2.70
CA ALA A 138 2.26 11.01 -2.19
C ALA A 138 2.69 11.84 -0.96
N GLY A 139 2.40 13.14 -0.97
CA GLY A 139 2.64 14.02 0.17
C GLY A 139 1.87 13.60 1.42
N VAL A 140 0.59 13.31 1.27
CA VAL A 140 -0.23 12.78 2.37
C VAL A 140 0.33 11.47 2.91
N MET A 141 0.74 10.54 2.03
CA MET A 141 1.38 9.29 2.44
C MET A 141 2.70 9.53 3.17
N ALA A 142 3.56 10.40 2.65
CA ALA A 142 4.86 10.71 3.25
C ALA A 142 4.70 11.34 4.65
N VAL A 143 3.80 12.34 4.78
CA VAL A 143 3.52 12.99 6.07
C VAL A 143 2.91 12.00 7.08
N ALA A 144 2.01 11.11 6.64
CA ALA A 144 1.43 10.10 7.51
C ALA A 144 2.45 9.05 7.97
N THR A 145 3.37 8.65 7.07
CA THR A 145 4.39 7.63 7.38
C THR A 145 5.41 8.13 8.40
N VAL A 146 5.83 9.39 8.30
CA VAL A 146 6.78 10.00 9.25
C VAL A 146 6.08 10.56 10.49
N GLY A 147 4.98 11.28 10.28
CA GLY A 147 4.22 11.92 11.35
C GLY A 147 3.48 10.91 12.25
N GLY A 148 3.09 9.75 11.71
CA GLY A 148 2.39 8.73 12.48
C GLY A 148 3.17 8.23 13.67
N PRO A 149 4.37 7.65 13.49
CA PRO A 149 5.22 7.20 14.59
C PRO A 149 5.49 8.28 15.63
N LEU A 150 5.77 9.51 15.20
CA LEU A 150 6.03 10.63 16.09
C LEU A 150 4.79 10.98 16.94
N LEU A 151 3.63 11.11 16.30
CA LEU A 151 2.36 11.36 17.00
C LEU A 151 2.02 10.21 17.95
N GLY A 152 2.22 8.96 17.52
CA GLY A 152 1.96 7.77 18.32
C GLY A 152 2.81 7.71 19.58
N GLY A 153 4.10 7.97 19.45
CA GLY A 153 5.02 8.05 20.58
C GLY A 153 4.61 9.14 21.57
N VAL A 154 4.47 10.39 21.11
CA VAL A 154 4.06 11.53 21.95
C VAL A 154 2.72 11.27 22.63
N MET A 155 1.70 10.79 21.92
CA MET A 155 0.40 10.49 22.52
C MET A 155 0.49 9.39 23.58
N THR A 156 1.23 8.33 23.31
CA THR A 156 1.40 7.22 24.24
C THR A 156 2.08 7.68 25.53
N ASP A 157 3.10 8.52 25.41
CA ASP A 157 3.91 9.00 26.54
C ASP A 157 3.19 10.09 27.36
N THR A 158 2.27 10.88 26.76
CA THR A 158 1.66 12.05 27.43
C THR A 158 0.23 11.83 27.88
N ILE A 159 -0.65 11.34 26.98
CA ILE A 159 -2.11 11.25 27.21
C ILE A 159 -2.62 9.81 27.17
N GLY A 160 -1.74 8.83 26.87
CA GLY A 160 -2.01 7.42 26.88
C GLY A 160 -2.35 6.85 25.47
N TRP A 161 -2.04 5.56 25.29
CA TRP A 161 -2.09 4.85 24.02
C TRP A 161 -3.47 4.81 23.34
N ARG A 162 -4.56 4.93 24.10
CA ARG A 162 -5.93 4.92 23.54
C ARG A 162 -6.16 6.07 22.56
N TRP A 163 -5.47 7.19 22.75
CA TRP A 163 -5.56 8.35 21.86
C TRP A 163 -5.01 8.10 20.46
N ASN A 164 -4.14 7.09 20.33
CA ASN A 164 -3.65 6.66 19.01
C ASN A 164 -4.77 6.19 18.08
N PHE A 165 -5.85 5.67 18.66
CA PHE A 165 -7.04 5.30 17.90
C PHE A 165 -8.04 6.47 17.77
N TYR A 166 -8.16 7.28 18.81
CA TYR A 166 -9.10 8.40 18.81
C TYR A 166 -8.66 9.55 17.89
N VAL A 167 -7.38 9.74 17.60
CA VAL A 167 -6.89 10.80 16.69
C VAL A 167 -7.51 10.71 15.30
N GLY A 168 -7.79 9.50 14.82
CA GLY A 168 -8.47 9.26 13.54
C GLY A 168 -9.95 9.67 13.55
N VAL A 169 -10.61 9.68 14.72
CA VAL A 169 -12.06 9.94 14.80
C VAL A 169 -12.42 11.37 14.39
N PRO A 170 -11.86 12.45 15.00
CA PRO A 170 -12.17 13.81 14.57
C PRO A 170 -11.75 14.07 13.11
N LEU A 171 -10.61 13.55 12.67
CA LEU A 171 -10.17 13.67 11.28
C LEU A 171 -11.15 13.01 10.32
N GLY A 172 -11.64 11.82 10.67
CA GLY A 172 -12.63 11.09 9.88
C GLY A 172 -13.99 11.80 9.85
N ILE A 173 -14.46 12.36 10.97
CA ILE A 173 -15.70 13.15 11.02
C ILE A 173 -15.60 14.39 10.13
N ILE A 174 -14.47 15.10 10.16
CA ILE A 174 -14.24 16.26 9.29
C ILE A 174 -14.22 15.81 7.82
N ALA A 175 -13.51 14.72 7.49
CA ALA A 175 -13.49 14.16 6.14
C ALA A 175 -14.90 13.78 5.67
N PHE A 176 -15.70 13.16 6.54
CA PHE A 176 -17.08 12.77 6.25
C PHE A 176 -17.94 14.00 5.95
N ALA A 177 -17.87 15.04 6.77
CA ALA A 177 -18.63 16.28 6.58
C ALA A 177 -18.22 17.00 5.28
N VAL A 178 -16.92 17.05 4.99
CA VAL A 178 -16.40 17.63 3.74
C VAL A 178 -16.91 16.85 2.54
N LEU A 179 -16.73 15.52 2.52
CA LEU A 179 -17.16 14.66 1.41
C LEU A 179 -18.67 14.70 1.20
N LEU A 180 -19.45 14.73 2.28
CA LEU A 180 -20.91 14.81 2.20
C LEU A 180 -21.35 16.08 1.46
N ARG A 181 -20.70 17.22 1.72
CA ARG A 181 -21.03 18.53 1.12
C ARG A 181 -20.43 18.76 -0.27
N THR A 182 -19.19 18.33 -0.48
CA THR A 182 -18.40 18.69 -1.68
C THR A 182 -18.48 17.68 -2.79
N LEU A 183 -18.65 16.39 -2.46
CA LEU A 183 -18.64 15.33 -3.45
C LEU A 183 -19.99 15.25 -4.18
N ARG A 184 -20.08 15.90 -5.34
CA ARG A 184 -21.26 15.91 -6.22
C ARG A 184 -20.91 15.11 -7.48
N ILE A 185 -21.22 13.82 -7.48
CA ILE A 185 -20.98 12.93 -8.61
C ILE A 185 -22.32 12.50 -9.19
N GLU A 186 -22.46 12.62 -10.50
CA GLU A 186 -23.60 12.14 -11.25
C GLU A 186 -23.65 10.61 -11.22
N GLN A 187 -24.80 10.06 -10.82
CA GLN A 187 -24.98 8.62 -10.78
C GLN A 187 -25.24 8.08 -12.17
N ILE A 188 -24.33 7.27 -12.65
CA ILE A 188 -24.58 6.42 -13.83
C ILE A 188 -24.96 5.04 -13.27
N ARG A 189 -26.26 4.81 -13.07
CA ARG A 189 -26.78 3.56 -12.51
C ARG A 189 -26.51 2.38 -13.46
N ALA A 190 -25.94 1.30 -12.93
CA ALA A 190 -26.04 -0.01 -13.55
C ALA A 190 -27.50 -0.52 -13.47
N ALA A 191 -28.00 -1.12 -14.55
CA ALA A 191 -29.41 -1.53 -14.63
C ALA A 191 -29.77 -2.66 -13.63
N LYS A 192 -28.83 -3.54 -13.30
CA LYS A 192 -28.98 -4.62 -12.29
C LYS A 192 -27.62 -4.85 -11.61
N VAL A 193 -27.61 -4.86 -10.27
CA VAL A 193 -26.43 -5.17 -9.47
C VAL A 193 -26.46 -6.65 -9.11
N ARG A 194 -25.44 -7.40 -9.54
CA ARG A 194 -25.20 -8.78 -9.10
C ARG A 194 -23.85 -8.85 -8.43
N ILE A 195 -23.80 -9.30 -7.18
CA ILE A 195 -22.58 -9.43 -6.39
C ILE A 195 -22.17 -10.89 -6.39
N ASP A 196 -20.92 -11.17 -6.72
CA ASP A 196 -20.33 -12.51 -6.65
C ASP A 196 -19.90 -12.84 -5.22
N TYR A 197 -20.84 -13.26 -4.39
CA TYR A 197 -20.56 -13.64 -2.99
C TYR A 197 -19.59 -14.82 -2.90
N LEU A 198 -19.68 -15.79 -3.83
CA LEU A 198 -18.81 -16.96 -3.83
C LEU A 198 -17.38 -16.59 -4.18
N GLY A 199 -17.17 -15.74 -5.19
CA GLY A 199 -15.84 -15.18 -5.51
C GLY A 199 -15.25 -14.38 -4.34
N ILE A 200 -16.06 -13.56 -3.65
CA ILE A 200 -15.61 -12.83 -2.44
C ILE A 200 -15.10 -13.80 -1.37
N VAL A 201 -15.86 -14.86 -1.06
CA VAL A 201 -15.46 -15.85 -0.04
C VAL A 201 -14.20 -16.60 -0.45
N LEU A 202 -14.14 -17.08 -1.69
CA LEU A 202 -12.99 -17.84 -2.20
C LEU A 202 -11.71 -16.99 -2.25
N LEU A 203 -11.80 -15.74 -2.69
CA LEU A 203 -10.67 -14.79 -2.66
C LEU A 203 -10.23 -14.52 -1.22
N SER A 204 -11.19 -14.32 -0.31
CA SER A 204 -10.92 -14.05 1.11
C SER A 204 -10.22 -15.24 1.77
N VAL A 205 -10.70 -16.46 1.51
CA VAL A 205 -10.07 -17.70 2.04
C VAL A 205 -8.68 -17.89 1.44
N SER A 206 -8.55 -17.78 0.11
CA SER A 206 -7.26 -17.97 -0.56
C SER A 206 -6.21 -16.95 -0.08
N ALA A 207 -6.52 -15.66 -0.18
CA ALA A 207 -5.61 -14.61 0.23
C ALA A 207 -5.40 -14.60 1.76
N GLY A 208 -6.46 -14.85 2.53
CA GLY A 208 -6.42 -14.88 3.98
C GLY A 208 -5.51 -15.99 4.50
N VAL A 209 -5.74 -17.23 4.08
CA VAL A 209 -4.92 -18.39 4.52
C VAL A 209 -3.48 -18.22 4.03
N LEU A 210 -3.27 -17.75 2.80
CA LEU A 210 -1.93 -17.47 2.28
C LEU A 210 -1.19 -16.42 3.11
N LEU A 211 -1.82 -15.31 3.45
CA LEU A 211 -1.20 -14.24 4.23
C LEU A 211 -0.96 -14.66 5.68
N VAL A 212 -1.88 -15.42 6.29
CA VAL A 212 -1.68 -15.98 7.63
C VAL A 212 -0.50 -16.95 7.63
N TRP A 213 -0.42 -17.87 6.64
CA TRP A 213 0.71 -18.77 6.50
C TRP A 213 2.03 -18.00 6.34
N ILE A 214 2.09 -17.06 5.40
CA ILE A 214 3.29 -16.25 5.13
C ILE A 214 3.75 -15.49 6.39
N THR A 215 2.82 -14.99 7.21
CA THR A 215 3.14 -14.26 8.44
C THR A 215 3.75 -15.15 9.52
N ASN A 216 3.34 -16.42 9.56
CA ASN A 216 3.76 -17.37 10.60
C ASN A 216 4.69 -18.49 10.08
N VAL A 217 5.18 -18.40 8.84
CA VAL A 217 6.03 -19.42 8.23
C VAL A 217 7.35 -19.62 8.98
N SER A 218 7.84 -18.59 9.67
CA SER A 218 9.03 -18.66 10.53
C SER A 218 8.82 -19.62 11.71
N ASP A 219 7.61 -19.68 12.27
CA ASP A 219 7.25 -20.52 13.40
C ASP A 219 6.88 -21.94 12.95
N TYR A 220 6.16 -22.06 11.82
CA TYR A 220 5.74 -23.36 11.28
C TYR A 220 6.87 -24.09 10.53
N GLY A 221 7.81 -23.33 9.94
CA GLY A 221 8.81 -23.85 9.00
C GLY A 221 8.28 -23.98 7.56
N TRP A 222 9.20 -23.85 6.61
CA TRP A 222 8.89 -23.93 5.17
C TRP A 222 8.42 -25.34 4.73
N ILE A 223 8.92 -26.37 5.39
CA ILE A 223 8.62 -27.77 5.10
C ILE A 223 8.01 -28.39 6.36
N SER A 224 6.71 -28.18 6.58
CA SER A 224 5.94 -28.68 7.71
C SER A 224 4.56 -29.14 7.27
N TRP A 225 3.86 -29.84 8.13
CA TRP A 225 2.46 -30.24 7.89
C TRP A 225 1.55 -29.01 7.83
N GLU A 226 1.79 -28.03 8.70
CA GLU A 226 1.08 -26.75 8.75
C GLU A 226 1.22 -26.00 7.42
N THR A 227 2.42 -25.91 6.88
CA THR A 227 2.67 -25.33 5.55
C THR A 227 1.93 -26.10 4.45
N ALA A 228 1.99 -27.43 4.46
CA ALA A 228 1.38 -28.25 3.42
C ALA A 228 -0.14 -28.06 3.33
N TRP A 229 -0.86 -28.11 4.47
CA TRP A 229 -2.32 -27.94 4.43
C TRP A 229 -2.76 -26.50 4.23
N MET A 230 -2.06 -25.49 4.79
CA MET A 230 -2.42 -24.08 4.59
C MET A 230 -2.21 -23.65 3.13
N VAL A 231 -1.04 -23.97 2.55
CA VAL A 231 -0.78 -23.71 1.13
C VAL A 231 -1.74 -24.50 0.24
N GLY A 232 -2.03 -25.76 0.62
CA GLY A 232 -3.03 -26.59 -0.09
C GLY A 232 -4.41 -25.95 -0.11
N ILE A 233 -4.94 -25.48 1.02
CA ILE A 233 -6.23 -24.79 1.09
C ILE A 233 -6.19 -23.49 0.28
N ALA A 234 -5.13 -22.69 0.43
CA ALA A 234 -5.00 -21.44 -0.31
C ALA A 234 -5.01 -21.67 -1.83
N LEU A 235 -4.29 -22.68 -2.32
CA LEU A 235 -4.26 -23.05 -3.73
C LEU A 235 -5.61 -23.60 -4.23
N ILE A 236 -6.25 -24.49 -3.47
CA ILE A 236 -7.58 -25.01 -3.82
C ILE A 236 -8.59 -23.88 -3.90
N ALA A 237 -8.60 -22.97 -2.92
CA ALA A 237 -9.49 -21.82 -2.93
C ALA A 237 -9.16 -20.86 -4.10
N ALA A 238 -7.88 -20.65 -4.45
CA ALA A 238 -7.48 -19.85 -5.60
C ALA A 238 -7.95 -20.46 -6.93
N VAL A 239 -7.77 -21.77 -7.11
CA VAL A 239 -8.25 -22.48 -8.30
C VAL A 239 -9.77 -22.43 -8.38
N ALA A 240 -10.47 -22.69 -7.27
CA ALA A 240 -11.93 -22.58 -7.21
C ALA A 240 -12.40 -21.14 -7.52
N PHE A 241 -11.73 -20.12 -7.01
CA PHE A 241 -11.96 -18.71 -7.32
C PHE A 241 -11.87 -18.47 -8.84
N VAL A 242 -10.77 -18.89 -9.48
CA VAL A 242 -10.58 -18.74 -10.94
C VAL A 242 -11.69 -19.45 -11.72
N LEU A 243 -12.09 -20.66 -11.32
CA LEU A 243 -13.16 -21.41 -11.99
C LEU A 243 -14.54 -20.74 -11.84
N VAL A 244 -14.81 -20.12 -10.69
CA VAL A 244 -16.04 -19.35 -10.45
C VAL A 244 -16.03 -18.07 -11.29
N GLU A 245 -14.94 -17.30 -11.26
CA GLU A 245 -14.77 -16.06 -12.03
C GLU A 245 -14.95 -16.26 -13.55
N LEU A 246 -14.59 -17.43 -14.07
CA LEU A 246 -14.78 -17.78 -15.48
C LEU A 246 -16.26 -18.05 -15.85
N ARG A 247 -17.14 -18.32 -14.87
CA ARG A 247 -18.54 -18.73 -15.09
C ARG A 247 -19.56 -17.69 -14.65
N VAL A 248 -19.22 -16.81 -13.75
CA VAL A 248 -20.13 -15.79 -13.21
C VAL A 248 -20.27 -14.63 -14.18
N ALA A 249 -21.52 -14.12 -14.34
CA ALA A 249 -21.82 -13.01 -15.25
C ALA A 249 -21.19 -11.68 -14.83
N GLU A 250 -21.05 -11.45 -13.51
CA GLU A 250 -20.47 -10.24 -12.92
C GLU A 250 -19.33 -10.59 -11.97
N PRO A 251 -18.16 -11.01 -12.51
CA PRO A 251 -17.02 -11.45 -11.70
C PRO A 251 -16.45 -10.34 -10.82
N LEU A 252 -15.88 -10.71 -9.66
CA LEU A 252 -15.21 -9.80 -8.73
C LEU A 252 -13.96 -9.20 -9.37
N ILE A 253 -13.14 -10.05 -9.97
CA ILE A 253 -11.94 -9.67 -10.75
C ILE A 253 -12.06 -10.27 -12.14
N PRO A 254 -12.62 -9.55 -13.13
CA PRO A 254 -12.74 -10.07 -14.48
C PRO A 254 -11.40 -10.56 -15.02
N LEU A 255 -11.25 -11.86 -15.25
CA LEU A 255 -10.00 -12.44 -15.77
C LEU A 255 -9.65 -11.90 -17.16
N THR A 256 -10.62 -11.30 -17.86
CA THR A 256 -10.40 -10.54 -19.08
C THR A 256 -9.46 -9.36 -18.92
N LEU A 257 -9.33 -8.79 -17.69
CA LEU A 257 -8.34 -7.75 -17.40
C LEU A 257 -6.91 -8.22 -17.65
N PHE A 258 -6.60 -9.48 -17.36
CA PHE A 258 -5.28 -10.06 -17.63
C PHE A 258 -4.97 -10.27 -19.11
N ARG A 259 -6.00 -10.23 -19.99
CA ARG A 259 -5.79 -10.15 -21.44
C ARG A 259 -5.28 -8.76 -21.87
N ASN A 260 -5.50 -7.73 -21.05
CA ASN A 260 -4.91 -6.42 -21.27
C ASN A 260 -3.45 -6.44 -20.79
N ARG A 261 -2.51 -6.44 -21.74
CA ARG A 261 -1.08 -6.44 -21.48
C ARG A 261 -0.63 -5.35 -20.50
N THR A 262 -1.28 -4.17 -20.54
CA THR A 262 -0.98 -3.07 -19.64
C THR A 262 -1.33 -3.43 -18.19
N PHE A 263 -2.50 -4.05 -17.96
CA PHE A 263 -2.93 -4.47 -16.64
C PHE A 263 -1.98 -5.54 -16.05
N THR A 264 -1.70 -6.60 -16.82
CA THR A 264 -0.83 -7.70 -16.36
C THR A 264 0.57 -7.22 -16.01
N LEU A 265 1.19 -6.39 -16.86
CA LEU A 265 2.52 -5.84 -16.61
C LEU A 265 2.51 -4.85 -15.42
N ALA A 266 1.44 -4.08 -15.25
CA ALA A 266 1.28 -3.19 -14.11
C ALA A 266 1.11 -3.96 -12.79
N VAL A 267 0.39 -5.08 -12.80
CA VAL A 267 0.27 -5.99 -11.64
C VAL A 267 1.64 -6.56 -11.25
N LEU A 268 2.40 -7.10 -12.22
CA LEU A 268 3.75 -7.62 -11.97
C LEU A 268 4.68 -6.55 -11.38
N ALA A 269 4.68 -5.35 -11.97
CA ALA A 269 5.45 -4.23 -11.43
C ALA A 269 4.98 -3.83 -10.02
N SER A 270 3.67 -3.85 -9.76
CA SER A 270 3.10 -3.46 -8.47
C SER A 270 3.42 -4.44 -7.34
N ILE A 271 3.50 -5.74 -7.62
CA ILE A 271 3.99 -6.75 -6.66
C ILE A 271 5.40 -6.39 -6.20
N SER A 272 6.30 -6.12 -7.15
CA SER A 272 7.69 -5.75 -6.86
C SER A 272 7.80 -4.44 -6.07
N ILE A 273 7.01 -3.44 -6.43
CA ILE A 273 6.94 -2.15 -5.70
C ILE A 273 6.44 -2.38 -4.27
N GLY A 274 5.46 -3.29 -4.09
CA GLY A 274 4.96 -3.67 -2.77
C GLY A 274 6.06 -4.25 -1.89
N VAL A 275 6.84 -5.19 -2.41
CA VAL A 275 7.98 -5.78 -1.69
C VAL A 275 9.00 -4.71 -1.30
N ALA A 276 9.40 -3.85 -2.24
CA ALA A 276 10.36 -2.78 -1.98
C ALA A 276 9.84 -1.80 -0.91
N MET A 277 8.57 -1.40 -0.97
CA MET A 277 7.98 -0.43 -0.05
C MET A 277 7.81 -1.01 1.37
N PHE A 278 7.15 -2.16 1.49
CA PHE A 278 6.86 -2.76 2.81
C PHE A 278 8.10 -3.39 3.44
N GLY A 279 8.92 -4.10 2.65
CA GLY A 279 10.17 -4.68 3.13
C GLY A 279 11.12 -3.63 3.68
N THR A 280 11.32 -2.52 2.94
CA THR A 280 12.17 -1.44 3.43
C THR A 280 11.59 -0.76 4.66
N SER A 281 10.29 -0.52 4.71
CA SER A 281 9.65 0.12 5.87
C SER A 281 9.87 -0.68 7.16
N VAL A 282 9.81 -2.01 7.08
CA VAL A 282 9.99 -2.90 8.23
C VAL A 282 11.47 -3.05 8.61
N TYR A 283 12.29 -3.49 7.65
CA TYR A 283 13.67 -3.91 7.96
C TYR A 283 14.66 -2.76 8.10
N LEU A 284 14.37 -1.61 7.50
CA LEU A 284 15.16 -0.42 7.74
C LEU A 284 14.94 0.14 9.17
N GLY A 285 13.70 0.04 9.68
CA GLY A 285 13.41 0.34 11.08
C GLY A 285 14.20 -0.57 12.05
N GLN A 286 14.30 -1.85 11.72
CA GLN A 286 15.11 -2.81 12.50
C GLN A 286 16.61 -2.49 12.38
N TYR A 287 17.11 -2.15 11.18
CA TYR A 287 18.51 -1.72 11.02
C TYR A 287 18.83 -0.52 11.92
N MET A 288 17.99 0.51 11.92
CA MET A 288 18.22 1.68 12.76
C MET A 288 18.20 1.36 14.26
N GLN A 289 17.32 0.44 14.70
CA GLN A 289 17.17 0.12 16.12
C GLN A 289 18.19 -0.93 16.59
N ILE A 290 18.43 -1.99 15.83
CA ILE A 290 19.29 -3.10 16.25
C ILE A 290 20.74 -2.87 15.82
N SER A 291 20.98 -2.52 14.54
CA SER A 291 22.35 -2.36 14.03
C SER A 291 22.98 -1.00 14.35
N ARG A 292 22.17 0.00 14.73
CA ARG A 292 22.64 1.36 15.00
C ARG A 292 22.31 1.86 16.41
N GLY A 293 21.60 1.07 17.22
CA GLY A 293 21.24 1.40 18.60
C GLY A 293 20.31 2.60 18.78
N TYR A 294 19.65 3.09 17.71
CA TYR A 294 18.72 4.22 17.82
C TYR A 294 17.41 3.83 18.47
N GLY A 295 16.81 4.76 19.21
CA GLY A 295 15.46 4.58 19.75
C GLY A 295 14.38 4.57 18.65
N PRO A 296 13.17 4.06 18.96
CA PRO A 296 12.06 3.98 17.97
C PRO A 296 11.70 5.33 17.34
N THR A 297 11.68 6.40 18.13
CA THR A 297 11.40 7.76 17.64
C THR A 297 12.50 8.26 16.69
N GLU A 298 13.76 8.06 17.07
CA GLU A 298 14.91 8.44 16.24
C GLU A 298 14.94 7.64 14.93
N ALA A 299 14.71 6.32 15.01
CA ALA A 299 14.59 5.45 13.85
C ALA A 299 13.47 5.93 12.89
N GLY A 300 12.33 6.34 13.43
CA GLY A 300 11.23 6.93 12.65
C GLY A 300 11.63 8.23 11.94
N LEU A 301 12.32 9.14 12.64
CA LEU A 301 12.81 10.40 12.06
C LEU A 301 13.84 10.16 10.95
N LEU A 302 14.69 9.15 11.11
CA LEU A 302 15.69 8.77 10.09
C LEU A 302 15.05 8.21 8.80
N THR A 303 13.73 7.91 8.76
CA THR A 303 13.03 7.55 7.53
C THR A 303 12.59 8.76 6.67
N ILE A 304 12.78 9.99 7.17
CA ILE A 304 12.42 11.23 6.45
C ILE A 304 13.01 11.29 5.02
N PRO A 305 14.27 10.91 4.75
CA PRO A 305 14.82 10.96 3.39
C PRO A 305 14.02 10.12 2.39
N MET A 306 13.53 8.95 2.78
CA MET A 306 12.70 8.10 1.92
C MET A 306 11.36 8.78 1.60
N ALA A 307 10.69 9.33 2.61
CA ALA A 307 9.43 10.05 2.43
C ALA A 307 9.62 11.31 1.57
N ALA A 308 10.70 12.06 1.78
CA ALA A 308 11.06 13.22 0.97
C ALA A 308 11.30 12.82 -0.49
N GLY A 309 12.04 11.75 -0.74
CA GLY A 309 12.26 11.20 -2.09
C GLY A 309 10.94 10.86 -2.77
N MET A 310 10.04 10.15 -2.08
CA MET A 310 8.73 9.78 -2.60
C MET A 310 7.87 11.01 -2.92
N LEU A 311 7.81 11.99 -2.03
CA LEU A 311 7.04 13.22 -2.21
C LEU A 311 7.57 14.06 -3.39
N VAL A 312 8.86 14.38 -3.38
CA VAL A 312 9.50 15.24 -4.39
C VAL A 312 9.38 14.58 -5.78
N ALA A 313 9.75 13.31 -5.89
CA ALA A 313 9.71 12.61 -7.17
C ALA A 313 8.29 12.44 -7.71
N SER A 314 7.32 12.12 -6.87
CA SER A 314 5.91 12.01 -7.28
C SER A 314 5.36 13.37 -7.73
N ALA A 315 5.65 14.45 -7.00
CA ALA A 315 5.20 15.80 -7.36
C ALA A 315 5.82 16.28 -8.69
N VAL A 316 7.13 16.09 -8.85
CA VAL A 316 7.86 16.48 -10.09
C VAL A 316 7.34 15.67 -11.28
N VAL A 317 7.28 14.34 -11.16
CA VAL A 317 6.81 13.48 -12.25
C VAL A 317 5.35 13.74 -12.57
N GLY A 318 4.51 13.95 -11.56
CA GLY A 318 3.11 14.30 -11.77
C GLY A 318 2.94 15.58 -12.64
N GLN A 319 3.75 16.61 -12.36
CA GLN A 319 3.77 17.85 -13.17
C GLN A 319 4.30 17.60 -14.59
N LEU A 320 5.39 16.84 -14.72
CA LEU A 320 5.98 16.50 -16.02
C LEU A 320 5.03 15.67 -16.89
N VAL A 321 4.35 14.69 -16.31
CA VAL A 321 3.32 13.88 -16.99
C VAL A 321 2.17 14.78 -17.47
N THR A 322 1.70 15.70 -16.64
CA THR A 322 0.64 16.65 -17.02
C THR A 322 1.08 17.56 -18.16
N ARG A 323 2.30 18.10 -18.08
CA ARG A 323 2.82 19.05 -19.07
C ARG A 323 3.13 18.40 -20.41
N PHE A 324 3.83 17.27 -20.39
CA PHE A 324 4.36 16.64 -21.61
C PHE A 324 3.50 15.49 -22.13
N GLY A 325 2.58 14.95 -21.32
CA GLY A 325 1.76 13.78 -21.66
C GLY A 325 2.55 12.46 -21.76
N ARG A 326 3.85 12.49 -21.51
CA ARG A 326 4.75 11.32 -21.49
C ARG A 326 4.80 10.77 -20.07
N TRP A 327 4.65 9.48 -19.91
CA TRP A 327 4.64 8.82 -18.60
C TRP A 327 5.66 7.67 -18.51
N LYS A 328 5.88 6.94 -19.61
CA LYS A 328 6.67 5.71 -19.63
C LYS A 328 8.13 5.94 -19.25
N SER A 329 8.78 6.98 -19.77
CA SER A 329 10.17 7.32 -19.44
C SER A 329 10.37 7.59 -17.96
N TYR A 330 9.41 8.27 -17.32
CA TYR A 330 9.49 8.54 -15.87
C TYR A 330 9.32 7.29 -15.03
N LEU A 331 8.44 6.35 -15.44
CA LEU A 331 8.30 5.05 -14.79
C LEU A 331 9.58 4.21 -14.90
N VAL A 332 10.24 4.22 -16.09
CA VAL A 332 11.52 3.53 -16.29
C VAL A 332 12.60 4.12 -15.38
N VAL A 333 12.73 5.46 -15.33
CA VAL A 333 13.68 6.12 -14.41
C VAL A 333 13.36 5.77 -12.96
N GLY A 334 12.08 5.79 -12.57
CA GLY A 334 11.66 5.38 -11.22
C GLY A 334 12.05 3.94 -10.88
N ALA A 335 11.88 2.99 -11.81
CA ALA A 335 12.30 1.61 -11.62
C ALA A 335 13.84 1.47 -11.49
N VAL A 336 14.61 2.23 -12.27
CA VAL A 336 16.08 2.27 -12.15
C VAL A 336 16.50 2.83 -10.79
N LEU A 337 15.87 3.91 -10.32
CA LEU A 337 16.13 4.47 -8.99
C LEU A 337 15.78 3.47 -7.87
N MET A 338 14.69 2.70 -8.05
CA MET A 338 14.30 1.66 -7.12
C MET A 338 15.34 0.53 -7.06
N ILE A 339 15.86 0.08 -8.21
CA ILE A 339 16.96 -0.90 -8.27
C ILE A 339 18.21 -0.36 -7.57
N ALA A 340 18.60 0.88 -7.90
CA ALA A 340 19.77 1.52 -7.30
C ALA A 340 19.59 1.65 -5.77
N GLY A 341 18.45 2.15 -5.31
CA GLY A 341 18.15 2.30 -3.88
C GLY A 341 18.16 0.98 -3.13
N THR A 342 17.45 -0.05 -3.65
CA THR A 342 17.43 -1.39 -3.02
C THR A 342 18.81 -2.05 -3.08
N GLY A 343 19.51 -1.95 -4.21
CA GLY A 343 20.86 -2.50 -4.37
C GLY A 343 21.88 -1.85 -3.43
N LEU A 344 21.80 -0.53 -3.24
CA LEU A 344 22.65 0.16 -2.27
C LEU A 344 22.28 -0.17 -0.82
N LEU A 345 21.00 -0.36 -0.50
CA LEU A 345 20.57 -0.84 0.83
C LEU A 345 21.06 -2.28 1.11
N SER A 346 21.29 -3.10 0.10
CA SER A 346 21.89 -4.43 0.29
C SER A 346 23.41 -4.40 0.58
N THR A 347 24.03 -3.23 0.62
CA THR A 347 25.45 -3.04 0.99
C THR A 347 25.61 -2.36 2.37
N LEU A 348 24.54 -2.28 3.17
CA LEU A 348 24.58 -1.66 4.49
C LEU A 348 25.51 -2.44 5.43
N ALA A 349 26.35 -1.71 6.15
CA ALA A 349 27.16 -2.18 7.26
C ALA A 349 26.80 -1.38 8.54
N TYR A 350 27.18 -1.88 9.70
CA TYR A 350 26.84 -1.23 10.98
C TYR A 350 27.44 0.19 11.11
N ASP A 351 28.55 0.47 10.44
CA ASP A 351 29.28 1.74 10.43
C ASP A 351 28.95 2.65 9.23
N THR A 352 28.04 2.22 8.32
CA THR A 352 27.69 3.00 7.13
C THR A 352 27.22 4.40 7.53
N SER A 353 27.81 5.44 6.94
CA SER A 353 27.47 6.84 7.22
C SER A 353 25.95 7.10 7.02
N LEU A 354 25.31 7.78 7.97
CA LEU A 354 23.88 8.12 7.91
C LEU A 354 23.52 8.93 6.65
N TRP A 355 24.46 9.73 6.11
CA TRP A 355 24.25 10.44 4.84
C TRP A 355 24.12 9.48 3.65
N LEU A 356 24.92 8.42 3.63
CA LEU A 356 24.80 7.37 2.60
C LEU A 356 23.49 6.61 2.77
N VAL A 357 23.16 6.19 3.98
CA VAL A 357 21.88 5.52 4.28
C VAL A 357 20.71 6.39 3.84
N GLY A 358 20.72 7.68 4.22
CA GLY A 358 19.70 8.65 3.79
C GLY A 358 19.62 8.82 2.27
N THR A 359 20.76 8.79 1.58
CA THR A 359 20.80 8.85 0.11
C THR A 359 20.17 7.61 -0.52
N TYR A 360 20.49 6.40 -0.02
CA TYR A 360 19.93 5.14 -0.49
C TYR A 360 18.40 5.12 -0.30
N MET A 361 17.95 5.56 0.87
CA MET A 361 16.53 5.72 1.19
C MET A 361 15.83 6.72 0.27
N PHE A 362 16.47 7.86 0.01
CA PHE A 362 15.93 8.88 -0.89
C PHE A 362 15.76 8.34 -2.32
N LEU A 363 16.76 7.61 -2.83
CA LEU A 363 16.69 6.99 -4.17
C LEU A 363 15.54 5.97 -4.26
N LEU A 364 15.41 5.11 -3.25
CA LEU A 364 14.32 4.13 -3.20
C LEU A 364 12.95 4.82 -3.08
N GLY A 365 12.83 5.83 -2.22
CA GLY A 365 11.62 6.61 -2.07
C GLY A 365 11.24 7.33 -3.36
N ALA A 366 12.20 7.95 -4.04
CA ALA A 366 11.99 8.60 -5.33
C ALA A 366 11.52 7.59 -6.39
N GLY A 367 12.17 6.42 -6.49
CA GLY A 367 11.77 5.35 -7.42
C GLY A 367 10.33 4.88 -7.16
N THR A 368 9.99 4.63 -5.91
CA THR A 368 8.64 4.22 -5.49
C THR A 368 7.61 5.32 -5.77
N GLY A 369 7.91 6.59 -5.45
CA GLY A 369 7.05 7.74 -5.71
C GLY A 369 6.76 7.97 -7.19
N MET A 370 7.74 7.75 -8.08
CA MET A 370 7.57 7.85 -9.53
C MET A 370 6.69 6.73 -10.10
N THR A 371 6.74 5.53 -9.54
CA THR A 371 6.12 4.33 -10.13
C THR A 371 4.74 4.03 -9.56
N MET A 372 4.56 4.10 -8.24
CA MET A 372 3.40 3.59 -7.52
C MET A 372 2.06 4.14 -8.04
N GLN A 373 1.91 5.47 -8.08
CA GLN A 373 0.66 6.10 -8.49
C GLN A 373 0.49 6.15 -10.01
N ASN A 374 1.59 6.28 -10.74
CA ASN A 374 1.55 6.34 -12.19
C ASN A 374 1.20 5.00 -12.83
N LEU A 375 1.50 3.84 -12.22
CA LEU A 375 1.03 2.55 -12.70
C LEU A 375 -0.50 2.44 -12.63
N VAL A 376 -1.11 2.89 -11.53
CA VAL A 376 -2.57 2.94 -11.41
C VAL A 376 -3.17 3.87 -12.46
N LEU A 377 -2.56 5.04 -12.69
CA LEU A 377 -2.97 5.99 -13.73
C LEU A 377 -2.98 5.36 -15.13
N VAL A 378 -1.92 4.62 -15.48
CA VAL A 378 -1.77 3.96 -16.79
C VAL A 378 -2.80 2.85 -16.98
N VAL A 379 -3.05 2.06 -15.94
CA VAL A 379 -4.10 1.03 -15.96
C VAL A 379 -5.47 1.66 -16.16
N GLN A 380 -5.81 2.71 -15.40
CA GLN A 380 -7.08 3.42 -15.54
C GLN A 380 -7.26 4.03 -16.94
N ASN A 381 -6.17 4.53 -17.55
CA ASN A 381 -6.21 5.09 -18.90
C ASN A 381 -6.52 4.05 -19.98
N THR A 382 -6.12 2.79 -19.77
CA THR A 382 -6.29 1.70 -20.74
C THR A 382 -7.45 0.76 -20.43
N SER A 383 -8.10 0.91 -19.29
CA SER A 383 -9.28 0.14 -18.88
C SER A 383 -10.57 0.74 -19.45
N LYS A 384 -11.59 -0.10 -19.61
CA LYS A 384 -12.94 0.38 -19.92
C LYS A 384 -13.47 1.23 -18.76
N PRO A 385 -14.27 2.29 -19.03
CA PRO A 385 -14.83 3.15 -18.00
C PRO A 385 -15.57 2.42 -16.88
N GLN A 386 -16.23 1.30 -17.20
CA GLN A 386 -17.01 0.47 -16.29
C GLN A 386 -16.13 -0.44 -15.40
N GLU A 387 -14.87 -0.68 -15.77
CA GLU A 387 -13.95 -1.60 -15.11
C GLU A 387 -12.84 -0.87 -14.31
N ILE A 388 -12.87 0.48 -14.25
CA ILE A 388 -11.82 1.29 -13.62
C ILE A 388 -11.68 0.97 -12.13
N GLY A 389 -12.79 0.73 -11.44
CA GLY A 389 -12.82 0.37 -10.03
C GLY A 389 -12.05 -0.93 -9.78
N VAL A 390 -12.44 -1.99 -10.47
CA VAL A 390 -11.81 -3.31 -10.34
C VAL A 390 -10.35 -3.29 -10.81
N ALA A 391 -10.05 -2.61 -11.91
CA ALA A 391 -8.68 -2.52 -12.42
C ALA A 391 -7.74 -1.78 -11.46
N SER A 392 -8.20 -0.68 -10.86
CA SER A 392 -7.40 0.10 -9.89
C SER A 392 -7.20 -0.65 -8.57
N SER A 393 -8.28 -1.23 -8.05
CA SER A 393 -8.22 -2.01 -6.80
C SER A 393 -7.42 -3.30 -6.97
N GLY A 394 -7.49 -3.95 -8.15
CA GLY A 394 -6.67 -5.11 -8.48
C GLY A 394 -5.17 -4.81 -8.40
N VAL A 395 -4.70 -3.70 -8.99
CA VAL A 395 -3.30 -3.28 -8.89
C VAL A 395 -2.89 -3.06 -7.43
N ASN A 396 -3.74 -2.42 -6.62
CA ASN A 396 -3.47 -2.19 -5.20
C ASN A 396 -3.48 -3.50 -4.38
N PHE A 397 -4.42 -4.41 -4.66
CA PHE A 397 -4.51 -5.72 -4.03
C PHE A 397 -3.22 -6.52 -4.24
N PHE A 398 -2.78 -6.68 -5.50
CA PHE A 398 -1.57 -7.42 -5.82
C PHE A 398 -0.31 -6.76 -5.24
N ARG A 399 -0.27 -5.44 -5.15
CA ARG A 399 0.81 -4.72 -4.47
C ARG A 399 0.87 -5.06 -2.97
N THR A 400 -0.28 -5.06 -2.30
CA THR A 400 -0.35 -5.36 -0.86
C THR A 400 0.00 -6.82 -0.58
N VAL A 401 -0.57 -7.76 -1.34
CA VAL A 401 -0.27 -9.20 -1.21
C VAL A 401 1.21 -9.45 -1.50
N GLY A 402 1.74 -8.90 -2.60
CA GLY A 402 3.16 -9.01 -2.95
C GLY A 402 4.06 -8.43 -1.87
N GLY A 403 3.70 -7.27 -1.33
CA GLY A 403 4.44 -6.63 -0.25
C GLY A 403 4.46 -7.46 1.03
N THR A 404 3.32 -8.01 1.44
CA THR A 404 3.23 -8.88 2.62
C THR A 404 4.06 -10.16 2.43
N ALA A 405 3.95 -10.79 1.25
CA ALA A 405 4.78 -11.95 0.90
C ALA A 405 6.28 -11.61 0.93
N GLY A 406 6.64 -10.44 0.37
CA GLY A 406 8.02 -9.96 0.36
C GLY A 406 8.58 -9.76 1.76
N VAL A 407 7.82 -9.12 2.66
CA VAL A 407 8.23 -8.93 4.07
C VAL A 407 8.50 -10.29 4.73
N ALA A 408 7.64 -11.29 4.53
CA ALA A 408 7.83 -12.60 5.14
C ALA A 408 9.07 -13.33 4.59
N VAL A 409 9.28 -13.32 3.26
CA VAL A 409 10.47 -13.93 2.65
C VAL A 409 11.73 -13.22 3.12
N MET A 410 11.74 -11.88 3.15
CA MET A 410 12.86 -11.11 3.68
C MET A 410 13.10 -11.42 5.16
N GLY A 411 12.04 -11.59 5.96
CA GLY A 411 12.13 -11.96 7.37
C GLY A 411 12.75 -13.33 7.59
N SER A 412 12.35 -14.32 6.80
CA SER A 412 12.93 -15.67 6.86
C SER A 412 14.41 -15.68 6.51
N VAL A 413 14.82 -14.92 5.48
CA VAL A 413 16.24 -14.78 5.10
C VAL A 413 17.00 -14.02 6.18
N LEU A 414 16.41 -12.98 6.74
CA LEU A 414 17.00 -12.26 7.88
C LEU A 414 17.23 -13.20 9.07
N ALA A 415 16.24 -13.99 9.46
CA ALA A 415 16.34 -14.93 10.57
C ALA A 415 17.43 -16.00 10.31
N ALA A 416 17.43 -16.60 9.12
CA ALA A 416 18.44 -17.58 8.72
C ALA A 416 19.86 -16.98 8.70
N SER A 417 20.01 -15.79 8.09
CA SER A 417 21.29 -15.10 8.03
C SER A 417 21.76 -14.67 9.42
N MET A 418 20.87 -14.19 10.29
CA MET A 418 21.20 -13.83 11.67
C MET A 418 21.70 -15.04 12.47
N THR A 419 21.01 -16.18 12.37
CA THR A 419 21.44 -17.44 13.01
C THR A 419 22.81 -17.86 12.52
N GLN A 420 23.08 -17.78 11.22
CA GLN A 420 24.39 -18.09 10.66
C GLN A 420 25.47 -17.15 11.17
N GLN A 421 25.24 -15.84 11.14
CA GLN A 421 26.20 -14.83 11.63
C GLN A 421 26.54 -15.00 13.11
N LEU A 422 25.54 -15.31 13.95
CA LEU A 422 25.75 -15.58 15.38
C LEU A 422 26.52 -16.89 15.59
N THR A 423 26.29 -17.91 14.77
CA THR A 423 27.01 -19.20 14.83
C THR A 423 28.46 -19.02 14.41
N ASP A 424 28.71 -18.31 13.31
CA ASP A 424 30.06 -18.07 12.78
C ASP A 424 30.92 -17.25 13.78
N ARG A 425 30.27 -16.39 14.59
CA ARG A 425 30.90 -15.54 15.61
C ARG A 425 30.76 -16.09 17.04
N ALA A 426 30.35 -17.34 17.20
CA ALA A 426 30.12 -17.93 18.53
C ALA A 426 31.34 -17.86 19.46
N GLN A 427 32.57 -17.97 18.90
CA GLN A 427 33.80 -17.83 19.68
C GLN A 427 34.03 -16.39 20.18
N GLU A 428 33.77 -15.39 19.35
CA GLU A 428 33.90 -13.98 19.71
C GLU A 428 32.85 -13.59 20.76
N ILE A 429 31.59 -14.02 20.56
CA ILE A 429 30.51 -13.82 21.51
C ILE A 429 30.83 -14.52 22.84
N GLY A 430 31.32 -15.76 22.80
CA GLY A 430 31.71 -16.52 24.00
C GLY A 430 32.82 -15.83 24.79
N ALA A 431 33.84 -15.30 24.11
CA ALA A 431 34.93 -14.56 24.74
C ALA A 431 34.41 -13.24 25.39
N ALA A 432 33.55 -12.51 24.69
CA ALA A 432 32.94 -11.28 25.22
C ALA A 432 32.03 -11.56 26.43
N VAL A 433 31.22 -12.62 26.38
CA VAL A 433 30.35 -13.08 27.47
C VAL A 433 31.18 -13.45 28.72
N MET A 434 32.27 -14.20 28.53
CA MET A 434 33.16 -14.58 29.64
C MET A 434 33.81 -13.36 30.33
N SER A 435 34.15 -12.33 29.55
CA SER A 435 34.72 -11.09 30.07
C SER A 435 33.77 -10.28 30.96
N LEU A 436 32.45 -10.46 30.77
CA LEU A 436 31.38 -9.73 31.45
C LEU A 436 30.73 -10.49 32.61
N GLY A 437 31.14 -11.73 32.88
CA GLY A 437 30.63 -12.55 33.98
C GLY A 437 29.11 -12.79 33.95
N GLU A 438 28.43 -12.52 35.08
CA GLU A 438 26.97 -12.75 35.21
C GLU A 438 26.15 -11.93 34.20
N GLN A 439 26.56 -10.73 33.89
CA GLN A 439 25.89 -9.86 32.92
C GLN A 439 25.97 -10.44 31.50
N GLY A 440 27.11 -11.04 31.15
CA GLY A 440 27.29 -11.73 29.87
C GLY A 440 26.40 -12.96 29.73
N GLN A 441 26.24 -13.74 30.80
CA GLN A 441 25.35 -14.92 30.81
C GLN A 441 23.88 -14.53 30.63
N ALA A 442 23.41 -13.43 31.22
CA ALA A 442 22.05 -12.93 31.04
C ALA A 442 21.80 -12.53 29.57
N ILE A 443 22.76 -11.88 28.93
CA ILE A 443 22.68 -11.50 27.51
C ILE A 443 22.67 -12.76 26.62
N LEU A 444 23.49 -13.76 26.92
CA LEU A 444 23.51 -15.01 26.17
C LEU A 444 22.15 -15.75 26.25
N ALA A 445 21.54 -15.80 27.44
CA ALA A 445 20.22 -16.38 27.63
C ALA A 445 19.14 -15.62 26.82
N GLN A 446 19.23 -14.28 26.76
CA GLN A 446 18.35 -13.45 25.95
C GLN A 446 18.53 -13.76 24.45
N LEU A 447 19.75 -13.86 23.95
CA LEU A 447 20.02 -14.22 22.55
C LEU A 447 19.50 -15.63 22.20
N GLN A 448 19.65 -16.58 23.11
CA GLN A 448 19.16 -17.96 22.93
C GLN A 448 17.63 -18.06 22.98
N SER A 449 16.94 -17.14 23.64
CA SER A 449 15.47 -17.12 23.67
C SER A 449 14.82 -16.67 22.36
N GLY A 450 15.61 -16.23 21.37
CA GLY A 450 15.10 -15.67 20.10
C GLY A 450 14.49 -14.27 20.23
N ALA A 451 14.62 -13.63 21.39
CA ALA A 451 14.20 -12.24 21.56
C ALA A 451 15.09 -11.32 20.72
N LEU A 452 14.47 -10.29 20.12
CA LEU A 452 15.21 -9.27 19.37
C LEU A 452 16.16 -8.54 20.33
N PRO A 453 17.47 -8.49 20.03
CA PRO A 453 18.45 -7.85 20.91
C PRO A 453 18.27 -6.34 20.92
N VAL A 454 18.23 -5.73 22.10
CA VAL A 454 18.26 -4.27 22.28
C VAL A 454 19.72 -3.87 22.50
N THR A 455 20.43 -3.56 21.42
CA THR A 455 21.88 -3.31 21.45
C THR A 455 22.25 -2.07 22.25
N ARG A 456 21.37 -1.08 22.31
CA ARG A 456 21.56 0.18 23.05
C ARG A 456 21.91 -0.02 24.54
N ASP A 457 21.36 -1.04 25.17
CA ASP A 457 21.53 -1.31 26.59
C ASP A 457 22.60 -2.37 26.88
N MET A 458 23.27 -2.87 25.81
CA MET A 458 24.30 -3.90 25.91
C MET A 458 25.70 -3.31 26.12
N PRO A 459 26.61 -4.01 26.81
CA PRO A 459 28.02 -3.66 26.85
C PRO A 459 28.63 -3.61 25.46
N GLU A 460 29.47 -2.60 25.20
CA GLU A 460 30.05 -2.32 23.89
C GLU A 460 30.73 -3.54 23.24
N ALA A 461 31.38 -4.39 24.05
CA ALA A 461 32.06 -5.60 23.59
C ALA A 461 31.11 -6.63 22.91
N ILE A 462 29.85 -6.71 23.30
CA ILE A 462 28.84 -7.59 22.68
C ILE A 462 28.00 -6.80 21.67
N ALA A 463 27.68 -5.54 21.97
CA ALA A 463 26.84 -4.70 21.11
C ALA A 463 27.39 -4.63 19.68
N VAL A 464 28.67 -4.33 19.51
CA VAL A 464 29.34 -4.21 18.19
C VAL A 464 29.24 -5.51 17.39
N ILE A 465 29.39 -6.68 18.02
CA ILE A 465 29.28 -7.98 17.33
C ILE A 465 27.86 -8.22 16.82
N ILE A 466 26.86 -7.88 17.65
CA ILE A 466 25.44 -8.05 17.30
C ILE A 466 25.01 -7.01 16.27
N GLU A 467 25.46 -5.78 16.37
CA GLU A 467 25.21 -4.69 15.43
C GLU A 467 25.71 -5.05 14.03
N ASP A 468 26.96 -5.56 13.93
CA ASP A 468 27.52 -5.98 12.66
C ASP A 468 26.82 -7.23 12.09
N ALA A 469 26.57 -8.25 12.93
CA ALA A 469 25.81 -9.43 12.52
C ALA A 469 24.41 -9.06 12.01
N SER A 470 23.72 -8.17 12.70
CA SER A 470 22.38 -7.69 12.33
C SER A 470 22.43 -6.86 11.04
N ALA A 471 23.42 -6.00 10.86
CA ALA A 471 23.58 -5.20 9.65
C ALA A 471 23.78 -6.09 8.42
N GLN A 472 24.63 -7.12 8.52
CA GLN A 472 24.86 -8.08 7.43
C GLN A 472 23.61 -8.91 7.13
N ALA A 473 22.90 -9.39 8.16
CA ALA A 473 21.67 -10.15 7.98
C ALA A 473 20.55 -9.32 7.30
N ILE A 474 20.42 -8.05 7.68
CA ILE A 474 19.46 -7.12 7.07
C ILE A 474 19.85 -6.78 5.63
N SER A 475 21.16 -6.60 5.37
CA SER A 475 21.70 -6.39 4.04
C SER A 475 21.37 -7.56 3.09
N HIS A 476 21.53 -8.81 3.56
CA HIS A 476 21.11 -10.00 2.80
C HIS A 476 19.59 -10.04 2.53
N ALA A 477 18.77 -9.58 3.49
CA ALA A 477 17.32 -9.48 3.26
C ALA A 477 16.99 -8.48 2.14
N PHE A 478 17.67 -7.32 2.09
CA PHE A 478 17.50 -6.35 1.00
C PHE A 478 17.93 -6.88 -0.36
N LEU A 479 18.93 -7.76 -0.43
CA LEU A 479 19.41 -8.36 -1.68
C LEU A 479 18.27 -9.09 -2.42
N ILE A 480 17.32 -9.70 -1.71
CA ILE A 480 16.12 -10.34 -2.31
C ILE A 480 15.24 -9.31 -3.05
N GLY A 481 15.21 -8.09 -2.58
CA GLY A 481 14.46 -7.02 -3.24
C GLY A 481 15.02 -6.62 -4.61
N VAL A 482 16.31 -6.84 -4.87
CA VAL A 482 16.96 -6.41 -6.10
C VAL A 482 16.41 -7.13 -7.35
N PRO A 483 16.32 -8.47 -7.42
CA PRO A 483 15.75 -9.15 -8.59
C PRO A 483 14.28 -8.78 -8.81
N LEU A 484 13.53 -8.53 -7.74
CA LEU A 484 12.14 -8.06 -7.86
C LEU A 484 12.07 -6.62 -8.40
N ALA A 485 12.97 -5.75 -7.99
CA ALA A 485 13.07 -4.40 -8.57
C ALA A 485 13.45 -4.45 -10.05
N VAL A 486 14.33 -5.36 -10.46
CA VAL A 486 14.65 -5.63 -11.88
C VAL A 486 13.42 -6.15 -12.62
N LEU A 487 12.64 -7.06 -12.03
CA LEU A 487 11.37 -7.53 -12.61
C LEU A 487 10.40 -6.38 -12.84
N SER A 488 10.31 -5.43 -11.89
CA SER A 488 9.52 -4.21 -12.08
C SER A 488 9.99 -3.39 -13.28
N LEU A 489 11.30 -3.19 -13.45
CA LEU A 489 11.87 -2.47 -14.59
C LEU A 489 11.52 -3.17 -15.91
N VAL A 490 11.69 -4.49 -15.97
CA VAL A 490 11.34 -5.30 -17.14
C VAL A 490 9.86 -5.16 -17.47
N ALA A 491 8.98 -5.33 -16.48
CA ALA A 491 7.54 -5.18 -16.68
C ALA A 491 7.19 -3.77 -17.19
N ILE A 492 7.76 -2.72 -16.61
CA ILE A 492 7.54 -1.32 -17.02
C ILE A 492 8.09 -1.05 -18.43
N ALA A 493 9.26 -1.60 -18.77
CA ALA A 493 9.86 -1.44 -20.10
C ALA A 493 8.98 -2.02 -21.21
N PHE A 494 8.27 -3.11 -20.93
CA PHE A 494 7.34 -3.75 -21.86
C PHE A 494 5.92 -3.14 -21.87
N LEU A 495 5.62 -2.15 -21.01
CA LEU A 495 4.32 -1.47 -21.05
C LEU A 495 4.09 -0.77 -22.39
N PRO A 496 2.91 -0.94 -23.02
CA PRO A 496 2.55 -0.22 -24.24
C PRO A 496 2.48 1.29 -23.98
N ASN A 497 3.22 2.08 -24.74
CA ASN A 497 3.28 3.54 -24.58
C ASN A 497 2.06 4.23 -25.22
N LYS A 498 0.89 4.13 -24.58
CA LYS A 498 -0.33 4.78 -25.03
C LYS A 498 -0.42 6.20 -24.47
N PRO A 499 -0.85 7.19 -25.28
CA PRO A 499 -1.04 8.56 -24.80
C PRO A 499 -2.14 8.61 -23.72
N LEU A 500 -1.99 9.50 -22.76
CA LEU A 500 -3.00 9.73 -21.74
C LEU A 500 -4.16 10.56 -22.31
N THR A 501 -5.38 10.10 -22.11
CA THR A 501 -6.60 10.80 -22.52
C THR A 501 -6.80 12.06 -21.66
N ARG A 502 -7.44 13.08 -22.27
CA ARG A 502 -7.85 14.31 -21.59
C ARG A 502 -9.26 14.23 -21.00
N GLN A 503 -10.04 13.21 -21.40
CA GLN A 503 -11.40 12.99 -20.90
C GLN A 503 -11.35 12.28 -19.55
N ASN A 504 -12.18 12.69 -18.61
CA ASN A 504 -12.40 11.97 -17.36
C ASN A 504 -13.31 10.75 -17.57
N ASN A 505 -13.48 9.92 -16.53
CA ASN A 505 -14.24 8.69 -16.64
C ASN A 505 -15.73 8.94 -16.98
N ILE A 506 -16.32 9.97 -16.37
CA ILE A 506 -17.73 10.35 -16.61
C ILE A 506 -17.93 10.81 -18.05
N GLU A 507 -17.02 11.62 -18.57
CA GLU A 507 -17.04 12.08 -19.96
C GLU A 507 -16.90 10.90 -20.94
N ARG A 508 -16.01 9.95 -20.64
CA ARG A 508 -15.86 8.73 -21.45
C ARG A 508 -17.12 7.86 -21.45
N MET A 509 -17.77 7.70 -20.30
CA MET A 509 -19.03 6.95 -20.20
C MET A 509 -20.18 7.64 -20.94
N ARG A 510 -20.26 8.97 -20.90
CA ARG A 510 -21.25 9.74 -21.66
C ARG A 510 -21.02 9.60 -23.16
N ALA A 511 -19.77 9.72 -23.63
CA ALA A 511 -19.42 9.54 -25.04
C ALA A 511 -19.84 8.15 -25.53
N GLN A 512 -19.55 7.08 -24.77
CA GLN A 512 -19.96 5.71 -25.13
C GLN A 512 -21.48 5.53 -25.20
N ARG A 513 -22.26 6.17 -24.31
CA ARG A 513 -23.72 6.14 -24.38
C ARG A 513 -24.22 6.82 -25.64
N LEU A 514 -23.72 8.02 -25.94
CA LEU A 514 -24.09 8.74 -27.16
C LEU A 514 -23.78 7.94 -28.43
N GLU A 515 -22.60 7.31 -28.48
CA GLU A 515 -22.23 6.42 -29.57
C GLU A 515 -23.17 5.21 -29.68
N GLY A 516 -23.55 4.60 -28.55
CA GLY A 516 -24.50 3.49 -28.49
C GLY A 516 -25.90 3.92 -28.94
N ASP A 517 -26.40 5.05 -28.47
CA ASP A 517 -27.73 5.59 -28.87
C ASP A 517 -27.76 5.96 -30.35
N LEU A 518 -26.67 6.53 -30.89
CA LEU A 518 -26.50 6.82 -32.31
C LEU A 518 -26.49 5.52 -33.16
N ALA A 519 -25.76 4.49 -32.70
CA ALA A 519 -25.72 3.20 -33.41
C ALA A 519 -27.10 2.53 -33.46
N VAL A 520 -27.88 2.60 -32.35
CA VAL A 520 -29.25 2.08 -32.31
C VAL A 520 -30.15 2.88 -33.28
N ALA A 521 -30.10 4.23 -33.21
CA ALA A 521 -30.88 5.09 -34.11
C ALA A 521 -30.53 4.86 -35.59
N THR A 522 -29.25 4.65 -35.91
CA THR A 522 -28.80 4.33 -37.26
C THR A 522 -29.31 2.95 -37.73
N ALA A 523 -29.34 1.98 -36.81
CA ALA A 523 -29.86 0.63 -37.11
C ALA A 523 -31.39 0.64 -37.34
N GLU A 524 -32.14 1.48 -36.62
CA GLU A 524 -33.60 1.59 -36.72
C GLU A 524 -34.03 2.44 -37.93
N THR A 525 -33.28 3.50 -38.27
CA THR A 525 -33.69 4.46 -39.31
C THR A 525 -33.02 4.24 -40.67
N GLY A 526 -31.98 3.40 -40.73
CA GLY A 526 -31.17 3.17 -41.94
C GLY A 526 -30.42 4.41 -42.46
N SER A 527 -30.43 5.52 -41.70
CA SER A 527 -29.80 6.78 -42.05
C SER A 527 -28.93 7.27 -40.87
N ILE A 528 -27.74 7.78 -41.19
CA ILE A 528 -26.87 8.45 -40.19
C ILE A 528 -27.54 9.78 -39.81
N PRO A 529 -27.89 10.03 -38.52
CA PRO A 529 -28.40 11.34 -38.12
C PRO A 529 -27.29 12.38 -38.32
N VAL A 530 -27.51 13.30 -39.26
CA VAL A 530 -26.61 14.43 -39.49
C VAL A 530 -26.71 15.36 -38.25
N HIS A 531 -25.73 15.34 -37.41
CA HIS A 531 -25.59 16.34 -36.35
C HIS A 531 -25.22 17.66 -37.07
N VAL A 532 -26.20 18.53 -37.28
CA VAL A 532 -25.95 19.93 -37.64
C VAL A 532 -25.24 20.54 -36.43
N ALA A 533 -23.92 20.66 -36.48
CA ALA A 533 -23.20 21.56 -35.59
C ALA A 533 -23.73 22.96 -35.86
N ASP A 534 -24.37 23.54 -34.88
CA ASP A 534 -24.81 24.96 -34.90
C ASP A 534 -23.55 25.84 -34.92
N ASP A 535 -23.08 26.16 -36.15
CA ASP A 535 -22.04 27.13 -36.44
C ASP A 535 -22.60 28.56 -36.24
N GLY A 536 -22.96 28.87 -35.01
CA GLY A 536 -23.17 30.23 -34.55
C GLY A 536 -21.84 30.84 -34.14
N ASP A 537 -21.02 31.26 -35.07
CA ASP A 537 -20.15 32.43 -35.03
C ASP A 537 -19.10 32.44 -36.18
N ALA A 538 -19.58 32.80 -37.35
CA ALA A 538 -18.70 33.19 -38.45
C ALA A 538 -19.23 34.45 -39.15
N SER A 539 -19.42 35.54 -38.41
CA SER A 539 -19.65 36.88 -39.00
C SER A 539 -18.98 37.98 -38.20
N SER A 540 -17.62 38.00 -38.16
CA SER A 540 -16.89 39.24 -37.87
C SER A 540 -15.38 39.14 -38.20
N ALA A 541 -15.04 38.82 -39.45
CA ALA A 541 -13.66 39.02 -39.92
C ALA A 541 -13.62 39.33 -41.41
N ARG A 542 -14.35 40.38 -41.84
CA ARG A 542 -14.07 41.10 -43.06
C ARG A 542 -14.35 42.58 -42.82
N SER A 543 -13.35 43.31 -42.33
CA SER A 543 -13.03 44.71 -42.66
C SER A 543 -12.02 45.24 -41.65
N ARG A 544 -10.79 45.17 -41.94
CA ARG A 544 -9.71 46.18 -42.02
C ARG A 544 -8.34 45.51 -41.88
#